data_bf6363c617f3757a91adefe53710c168
#
_entry.id   bf6363c617f3757a91adefe53710c168
#
_cell.length_a   1.000
_cell.length_b   1.000
_cell.length_c   1.000
_cell.angle_alpha   90.00
_cell.angle_beta   90.00
_cell.angle_gamma   90.00
#
_symmetry.space_group_name_H-M   'P 1'
#
loop_
_entity.id
_entity.type
_entity.pdbx_description
1 polymer ?
#
loop_
_entity_poly.entity_id
_entity_poly.type
_entity_poly.pdbx_seq_one_letter_code
_entity_poly.pdbx_strand_id
1 'polypeptide(L)'
;IAVVEEAQSVLSEGATSAEPYISWVKEGRKYDLGAILIPQQPGSIPVEILSQGDNWFVFHLLAAADLSSVSRANAHFSTDILSSLLNEPIPGHGVFWSSARKKSYPLPLRIRLFKDQYPLVDAKRNGAAVETYATELRKQFGAIDPGVSKPENMPERAVPQLVREVYPELDPRLL
;
A
#
# COMPACT_ATOMS: atom_id res chain seq x y z
N ILE A 1 6.05 -6.63 4.29
CA ILE A 1 5.74 -5.34 3.65
C ILE A 1 4.29 -5.02 3.97
N ALA A 2 4.00 -3.81 4.47
CA ALA A 2 2.64 -3.31 4.57
C ALA A 2 2.39 -2.23 3.52
N VAL A 3 1.16 -2.17 3.01
CA VAL A 3 0.70 -1.18 2.04
C VAL A 3 -0.31 -0.28 2.75
N VAL A 4 -0.06 1.02 2.72
CA VAL A 4 -0.93 2.04 3.32
C VAL A 4 -1.46 2.92 2.22
N GLU A 5 -2.71 2.68 1.83
CA GLU A 5 -3.47 3.57 0.94
C GLU A 5 -3.98 4.78 1.71
N GLU A 6 -4.19 5.89 1.04
CA GLU A 6 -4.60 7.16 1.65
C GLU A 6 -3.66 7.54 2.83
N ALA A 7 -2.34 7.36 2.64
CA ALA A 7 -1.35 7.47 3.70
C ALA A 7 -1.40 8.81 4.44
N GLN A 8 -1.89 9.88 3.80
CA GLN A 8 -2.11 11.19 4.44
C GLN A 8 -3.13 11.12 5.57
N SER A 9 -4.07 10.17 5.56
CA SER A 9 -5.09 10.05 6.62
C SER A 9 -4.51 9.58 7.96
N VAL A 10 -3.39 8.85 7.92
CA VAL A 10 -2.73 8.29 9.12
C VAL A 10 -1.39 8.96 9.44
N LEU A 11 -0.78 9.64 8.47
CA LEU A 11 0.57 10.23 8.61
C LEU A 11 0.58 11.76 8.61
N SER A 12 -0.60 12.43 8.55
CA SER A 12 -0.66 13.88 8.57
C SER A 12 -0.14 14.46 9.88
N GLU A 13 0.41 15.69 9.82
CA GLU A 13 0.85 16.41 11.02
C GLU A 13 -0.30 16.54 12.03
N GLY A 14 -0.02 16.17 13.29
CA GLY A 14 -0.99 16.24 14.39
C GLY A 14 -1.94 15.05 14.51
N ALA A 15 -1.84 14.03 13.65
CA ALA A 15 -2.60 12.80 13.86
C ALA A 15 -2.08 12.06 15.12
N THR A 16 -2.91 11.93 16.14
CA THR A 16 -2.58 11.24 17.40
C THR A 16 -2.26 9.76 17.23
N SER A 17 -2.69 9.16 16.12
CA SER A 17 -2.43 7.77 15.77
C SER A 17 -1.19 7.57 14.89
N ALA A 18 -0.46 8.65 14.54
CA ALA A 18 0.63 8.59 13.58
C ALA A 18 1.92 7.96 14.14
N GLU A 19 2.18 8.05 15.44
CA GLU A 19 3.43 7.60 16.07
C GLU A 19 3.88 6.17 15.71
N PRO A 20 3.03 5.14 15.76
CA PRO A 20 3.45 3.78 15.38
C PRO A 20 3.86 3.68 13.91
N TYR A 21 3.17 4.39 13.01
CA TYR A 21 3.48 4.40 11.59
C TYR A 21 4.76 5.18 11.29
N ILE A 22 4.99 6.29 12.00
CA ILE A 22 6.22 7.10 11.91
C ILE A 22 7.41 6.25 12.34
N SER A 23 7.34 5.62 13.49
CA SER A 23 8.38 4.72 14.00
C SER A 23 8.64 3.57 13.04
N TRP A 24 7.57 2.99 12.49
CA TRP A 24 7.71 1.92 11.52
C TRP A 24 8.39 2.36 10.23
N VAL A 25 8.03 3.50 9.65
CA VAL A 25 8.67 4.02 8.42
C VAL A 25 10.15 4.36 8.68
N LYS A 26 10.47 4.98 9.83
CA LYS A 26 11.83 5.39 10.17
C LYS A 26 12.73 4.23 10.60
N GLU A 27 12.20 3.26 11.31
CA GLU A 27 12.98 2.24 11.99
C GLU A 27 12.77 0.81 11.48
N GLY A 28 11.70 0.59 10.74
CA GLY A 28 11.30 -0.75 10.28
C GLY A 28 12.39 -1.50 9.53
N ARG A 29 13.26 -0.80 8.81
CA ARG A 29 14.40 -1.39 8.11
C ARG A 29 15.32 -2.22 9.02
N LYS A 30 15.43 -1.86 10.30
CA LYS A 30 16.22 -2.62 11.29
C LYS A 30 15.62 -4.01 11.58
N TYR A 31 14.36 -4.19 11.24
CA TYR A 31 13.56 -5.39 11.52
C TYR A 31 13.05 -6.06 10.22
N ASP A 32 13.65 -5.73 9.07
CA ASP A 32 13.23 -6.19 7.75
C ASP A 32 11.75 -5.86 7.42
N LEU A 33 11.22 -4.82 8.04
CA LEU A 33 9.88 -4.33 7.78
C LEU A 33 9.91 -3.28 6.66
N GLY A 34 9.18 -3.51 5.59
CA GLY A 34 9.01 -2.58 4.50
C GLY A 34 7.62 -1.93 4.48
N ALA A 35 7.55 -0.69 3.98
CA ALA A 35 6.31 0.04 3.79
C ALA A 35 6.16 0.50 2.34
N ILE A 36 4.92 0.47 1.83
CA ILE A 36 4.51 1.14 0.61
C ILE A 36 3.44 2.16 1.01
N LEU A 37 3.76 3.43 0.85
CA LEU A 37 2.85 4.53 1.16
C LEU A 37 2.25 5.06 -0.14
N ILE A 38 0.93 5.15 -0.20
CA ILE A 38 0.20 5.63 -1.39
C ILE A 38 -0.63 6.86 -0.99
N PRO A 39 -0.05 8.06 -0.98
CA PRO A 39 -0.78 9.27 -0.72
C PRO A 39 -1.37 9.86 -2.00
N GLN A 40 -2.54 10.48 -1.90
CA GLN A 40 -3.08 11.35 -2.95
C GLN A 40 -2.57 12.79 -2.80
N GLN A 41 -2.27 13.20 -1.57
CA GLN A 41 -1.77 14.53 -1.21
C GLN A 41 -0.45 14.42 -0.45
N PRO A 42 0.68 14.28 -1.15
CA PRO A 42 1.98 14.16 -0.49
C PRO A 42 2.34 15.39 0.34
N GLY A 43 1.77 16.55 0.04
CA GLY A 43 1.95 17.77 0.84
C GLY A 43 1.42 17.68 2.27
N SER A 44 0.51 16.77 2.55
CA SER A 44 -0.04 16.54 3.88
C SER A 44 0.82 15.60 4.74
N ILE A 45 1.81 14.93 4.15
CA ILE A 45 2.72 14.04 4.87
C ILE A 45 3.98 14.80 5.27
N PRO A 46 4.46 14.68 6.52
CA PRO A 46 5.70 15.28 6.94
C PRO A 46 6.88 14.92 6.01
N VAL A 47 7.65 15.93 5.60
CA VAL A 47 8.78 15.76 4.67
C VAL A 47 9.80 14.76 5.20
N GLU A 48 9.98 14.68 6.51
CA GLU A 48 10.88 13.74 7.17
C GLU A 48 10.46 12.26 6.98
N ILE A 49 9.17 11.99 6.76
CA ILE A 49 8.67 10.64 6.44
C ILE A 49 8.84 10.38 4.95
N LEU A 50 8.45 11.33 4.11
CA LEU A 50 8.61 11.22 2.67
C LEU A 50 10.07 10.96 2.29
N SER A 51 11.02 11.65 2.94
CA SER A 51 12.45 11.50 2.65
C SER A 51 13.04 10.12 2.98
N GLN A 52 12.33 9.27 3.68
CA GLN A 52 12.75 7.88 3.93
C GLN A 52 12.49 6.95 2.74
N GLY A 53 11.79 7.42 1.72
CA GLY A 53 11.45 6.60 0.56
C GLY A 53 12.67 6.25 -0.30
N ASP A 54 12.96 4.97 -0.48
CA ASP A 54 14.00 4.44 -1.38
C ASP A 54 13.53 4.34 -2.83
N ASN A 55 12.23 4.23 -3.04
CA ASN A 55 11.59 4.13 -4.36
C ASN A 55 10.41 5.08 -4.44
N TRP A 56 10.38 5.87 -5.50
CA TRP A 56 9.36 6.87 -5.72
C TRP A 56 8.70 6.67 -7.07
N PHE A 57 7.36 6.60 -7.04
CA PHE A 57 6.51 6.63 -8.21
C PHE A 57 5.65 7.88 -8.11
N VAL A 58 5.95 8.90 -8.89
CA VAL A 58 5.21 10.18 -8.87
C VAL A 58 4.39 10.28 -10.15
N PHE A 59 3.09 10.34 -9.97
CA PHE A 59 2.11 10.50 -11.05
C PHE A 59 1.56 11.92 -11.06
N HIS A 60 0.45 12.14 -11.78
CA HIS A 60 -0.21 13.44 -11.81
C HIS A 60 -0.48 13.99 -10.42
N LEU A 61 -0.09 15.23 -10.20
CA LEU A 61 -0.29 15.99 -8.96
C LEU A 61 -1.18 17.18 -9.25
N LEU A 62 -2.11 17.48 -8.35
CA LEU A 62 -3.11 18.53 -8.55
C LEU A 62 -2.66 19.90 -8.02
N ALA A 63 -1.80 19.92 -7.01
CA ALA A 63 -1.45 21.16 -6.30
C ALA A 63 0.05 21.46 -6.35
N ALA A 64 0.38 22.74 -6.54
CA ALA A 64 1.78 23.22 -6.48
C ALA A 64 2.43 22.96 -5.11
N ALA A 65 1.64 22.92 -4.04
CA ALA A 65 2.12 22.58 -2.70
C ALA A 65 2.67 21.14 -2.64
N ASP A 66 2.01 20.20 -3.33
CA ASP A 66 2.45 18.82 -3.41
C ASP A 66 3.78 18.68 -4.15
N LEU A 67 3.96 19.43 -5.26
CA LEU A 67 5.26 19.50 -5.95
C LEU A 67 6.38 19.98 -5.03
N SER A 68 6.10 21.04 -4.27
CA SER A 68 7.09 21.61 -3.34
C SER A 68 7.47 20.60 -2.25
N SER A 69 6.53 19.80 -1.77
CA SER A 69 6.78 18.79 -0.75
C SER A 69 7.60 17.63 -1.31
N VAL A 70 7.28 17.14 -2.51
CA VAL A 70 8.05 16.09 -3.21
C VAL A 70 9.48 16.57 -3.48
N SER A 71 9.66 17.79 -4.00
CA SER A 71 10.99 18.35 -4.29
C SER A 71 11.84 18.54 -3.02
N ARG A 72 11.22 18.95 -1.91
CA ARG A 72 11.92 19.08 -0.62
C ARG A 72 12.30 17.73 -0.02
N ALA A 73 11.46 16.71 -0.20
CA ALA A 73 11.70 15.37 0.32
C ALA A 73 12.78 14.63 -0.48
N ASN A 74 12.88 14.88 -1.79
CA ASN A 74 13.85 14.22 -2.66
C ASN A 74 14.39 15.19 -3.72
N ALA A 75 15.62 15.66 -3.53
CA ALA A 75 16.29 16.63 -4.38
C ALA A 75 16.54 16.17 -5.83
N HIS A 76 16.36 14.90 -6.14
CA HIS A 76 16.44 14.40 -7.53
C HIS A 76 15.25 14.81 -8.39
N PHE A 77 14.14 15.20 -7.79
CA PHE A 77 13.00 15.73 -8.50
C PHE A 77 13.13 17.25 -8.67
N SER A 78 13.64 17.67 -9.83
CA SER A 78 13.69 19.10 -10.15
C SER A 78 12.28 19.66 -10.38
N THR A 79 12.14 20.96 -10.18
CA THR A 79 10.87 21.67 -10.41
C THR A 79 10.35 21.48 -11.84
N ASP A 80 11.24 21.43 -12.82
CA ASP A 80 10.85 21.24 -14.24
C ASP A 80 10.24 19.87 -14.48
N ILE A 81 10.86 18.81 -13.93
CA ILE A 81 10.32 17.45 -14.03
C ILE A 81 8.94 17.36 -13.37
N LEU A 82 8.81 17.92 -12.16
CA LEU A 82 7.55 17.86 -11.42
C LEU A 82 6.46 18.72 -12.06
N SER A 83 6.82 19.89 -12.61
CA SER A 83 5.86 20.77 -13.30
C SER A 83 5.22 20.10 -14.52
N SER A 84 5.94 19.20 -15.18
CA SER A 84 5.37 18.42 -16.29
C SER A 84 4.24 17.50 -15.82
N LEU A 85 4.28 17.03 -14.58
CA LEU A 85 3.26 16.13 -14.02
C LEU A 85 1.95 16.85 -13.66
N LEU A 86 1.95 18.17 -13.45
CA LEU A 86 0.72 18.94 -13.23
C LEU A 86 -0.19 18.94 -14.47
N ASN A 87 0.42 18.89 -15.64
CA ASN A 87 -0.27 18.98 -16.92
C ASN A 87 -0.32 17.65 -17.66
N GLU A 88 0.08 16.55 -17.03
CA GLU A 88 0.11 15.24 -17.68
C GLU A 88 -1.32 14.69 -17.83
N PRO A 89 -1.87 14.65 -19.06
CA PRO A 89 -3.25 14.27 -19.29
C PRO A 89 -3.44 12.75 -19.36
N ILE A 90 -2.36 11.98 -19.49
CA ILE A 90 -2.44 10.54 -19.76
C ILE A 90 -2.38 9.75 -18.45
N PRO A 91 -3.45 9.05 -18.06
CA PRO A 91 -3.43 8.19 -16.89
C PRO A 91 -2.31 7.15 -16.95
N GLY A 92 -1.61 6.99 -15.83
CA GLY A 92 -0.51 6.04 -15.72
C GLY A 92 0.84 6.56 -16.22
N HIS A 93 0.92 7.77 -16.75
CA HIS A 93 2.20 8.44 -16.99
C HIS A 93 2.71 9.05 -15.68
N GLY A 94 4.01 8.96 -15.47
CA GLY A 94 4.65 9.47 -14.27
C GLY A 94 6.17 9.40 -14.34
N VAL A 95 6.79 9.59 -13.21
CA VAL A 95 8.24 9.55 -13.05
C VAL A 95 8.59 8.58 -11.94
N PHE A 96 9.58 7.75 -12.19
CA PHE A 96 10.15 6.82 -11.21
C PHE A 96 11.55 7.23 -10.82
N TRP A 97 11.86 7.15 -9.53
CA TRP A 97 13.19 7.29 -8.98
C TRP A 97 13.48 6.17 -7.97
N SER A 98 14.73 5.70 -7.90
CA SER A 98 15.15 4.70 -6.92
C SER A 98 16.58 4.96 -6.45
N SER A 99 16.79 4.83 -5.15
CA SER A 99 18.13 4.88 -4.53
C SER A 99 18.92 3.58 -4.73
N ALA A 100 18.27 2.49 -5.13
CA ALA A 100 18.87 1.16 -5.22
C ALA A 100 19.97 1.03 -6.29
N ARG A 101 20.09 1.99 -7.22
CA ARG A 101 21.08 2.00 -8.28
C ARG A 101 22.11 3.10 -8.05
N LYS A 102 23.38 2.82 -8.39
CA LYS A 102 24.49 3.77 -8.26
C LYS A 102 24.33 5.09 -9.04
N LYS A 103 23.46 5.11 -10.05
CA LYS A 103 23.08 6.31 -10.82
C LYS A 103 21.60 6.53 -10.61
N SER A 104 21.26 7.35 -9.62
CA SER A 104 19.88 7.67 -9.25
C SER A 104 19.45 8.94 -9.98
N TYR A 105 18.75 8.81 -11.08
CA TYR A 105 18.08 9.91 -11.77
C TYR A 105 16.63 9.53 -12.08
N PRO A 106 15.71 10.49 -12.07
CA PRO A 106 14.32 10.24 -12.38
C PRO A 106 14.14 9.76 -13.81
N LEU A 107 13.34 8.72 -14.00
CA LEU A 107 13.03 8.12 -15.28
C LEU A 107 11.53 8.28 -15.57
N PRO A 108 11.14 8.71 -16.79
CA PRO A 108 9.75 8.66 -17.16
C PRO A 108 9.26 7.20 -17.21
N LEU A 109 8.03 6.99 -16.74
CA LEU A 109 7.39 5.70 -16.77
C LEU A 109 5.97 5.78 -17.31
N ARG A 110 5.49 4.67 -17.84
CA ARG A 110 4.10 4.47 -18.20
C ARG A 110 3.63 3.14 -17.66
N ILE A 111 2.61 3.20 -16.81
CA ILE A 111 1.95 1.99 -16.31
C ILE A 111 1.02 1.45 -17.40
N ARG A 112 1.12 0.17 -17.67
CA ARG A 112 0.20 -0.50 -18.58
C ARG A 112 -1.15 -0.72 -17.91
N LEU A 113 -2.22 -0.58 -18.69
CA LEU A 113 -3.54 -0.85 -18.17
C LEU A 113 -3.66 -2.35 -17.83
N PHE A 114 -4.05 -2.64 -16.60
CA PHE A 114 -4.21 -4.02 -16.12
C PHE A 114 -5.16 -4.85 -17.00
N LYS A 115 -6.29 -4.27 -17.39
CA LYS A 115 -7.28 -4.93 -18.25
C LYS A 115 -6.76 -5.30 -19.64
N ASP A 116 -5.79 -4.53 -20.16
CA ASP A 116 -5.21 -4.81 -21.49
C ASP A 116 -4.19 -5.94 -21.42
N GLN A 117 -3.52 -6.06 -20.27
CA GLN A 117 -2.50 -7.08 -20.03
C GLN A 117 -3.10 -8.40 -19.54
N TYR A 118 -4.22 -8.32 -18.81
CA TYR A 118 -4.91 -9.47 -18.21
C TYR A 118 -6.41 -9.45 -18.52
N PRO A 119 -6.80 -9.56 -19.82
CA PRO A 119 -8.21 -9.46 -20.22
C PRO A 119 -9.09 -10.56 -19.61
N LEU A 120 -8.49 -11.70 -19.24
CA LEU A 120 -9.20 -12.82 -18.64
C LEU A 120 -9.54 -12.61 -17.16
N VAL A 121 -8.93 -11.63 -16.49
CA VAL A 121 -9.16 -11.37 -15.05
C VAL A 121 -10.37 -10.48 -14.81
N ASP A 122 -10.90 -9.82 -15.83
CA ASP A 122 -12.09 -8.98 -15.71
C ASP A 122 -13.38 -9.83 -15.82
N ALA A 123 -13.71 -10.50 -14.70
CA ALA A 123 -14.91 -11.35 -14.60
C ALA A 123 -16.22 -10.59 -14.88
N LYS A 124 -16.28 -9.28 -14.64
CA LYS A 124 -17.45 -8.45 -14.95
C LYS A 124 -17.66 -8.25 -16.44
N ARG A 125 -16.59 -8.31 -17.21
CA ARG A 125 -16.61 -8.03 -18.65
C ARG A 125 -16.82 -9.27 -19.50
N ASN A 126 -16.37 -10.42 -19.05
CA ASN A 126 -16.36 -11.65 -19.86
C ASN A 126 -17.37 -12.70 -19.44
N GLY A 127 -18.12 -12.52 -18.34
CA GLY A 127 -19.09 -13.50 -17.84
C GLY A 127 -18.51 -14.89 -17.50
N ALA A 128 -17.20 -15.08 -17.69
CA ALA A 128 -16.51 -16.31 -17.39
C ALA A 128 -16.01 -16.30 -15.94
N ALA A 129 -16.19 -17.43 -15.25
CA ALA A 129 -15.58 -17.62 -13.95
C ALA A 129 -14.05 -17.62 -14.13
N VAL A 130 -13.41 -16.53 -13.70
CA VAL A 130 -11.95 -16.42 -13.75
C VAL A 130 -11.37 -17.23 -12.62
N GLU A 131 -10.52 -18.19 -12.91
CA GLU A 131 -9.69 -18.84 -11.90
C GLU A 131 -8.69 -17.84 -11.36
N THR A 132 -9.01 -17.24 -10.23
CA THR A 132 -8.10 -16.35 -9.51
C THR A 132 -7.10 -17.18 -8.72
N TYR A 133 -5.94 -16.60 -8.39
CA TYR A 133 -4.97 -17.22 -7.48
C TYR A 133 -5.63 -17.66 -6.16
N ALA A 134 -6.61 -16.92 -5.65
CA ALA A 134 -7.39 -17.29 -4.48
C ALA A 134 -8.26 -18.55 -4.73
N THR A 135 -8.77 -18.75 -5.95
CA THR A 135 -9.51 -19.96 -6.33
C THR A 135 -8.59 -21.15 -6.42
N GLU A 136 -7.40 -20.96 -6.98
CA GLU A 136 -6.36 -21.99 -7.03
C GLU A 136 -5.90 -22.39 -5.64
N LEU A 137 -5.60 -21.43 -4.77
CA LEU A 137 -5.30 -21.71 -3.36
C LEU A 137 -6.42 -22.46 -2.65
N ARG A 138 -7.68 -22.07 -2.85
CA ARG A 138 -8.82 -22.78 -2.26
C ARG A 138 -8.93 -24.22 -2.76
N LYS A 139 -8.63 -24.49 -4.04
CA LYS A 139 -8.58 -25.86 -4.56
C LYS A 139 -7.48 -26.65 -3.89
N GLN A 140 -6.28 -26.09 -3.74
CA GLN A 140 -5.15 -26.74 -3.09
C GLN A 140 -5.39 -26.95 -1.59
N PHE A 141 -5.89 -25.94 -0.89
CA PHE A 141 -6.17 -26.04 0.55
C PHE A 141 -7.50 -26.73 0.86
N GLY A 142 -8.49 -26.69 -0.03
CA GLY A 142 -9.74 -27.43 0.13
C GLY A 142 -9.58 -28.94 -0.08
N ALA A 143 -8.50 -29.35 -0.73
CA ALA A 143 -8.11 -30.77 -0.82
C ALA A 143 -7.41 -31.27 0.46
N ILE A 144 -6.91 -30.35 1.28
CA ILE A 144 -6.44 -30.64 2.63
C ILE A 144 -7.65 -30.46 3.54
N ASP A 145 -8.43 -31.55 3.74
CA ASP A 145 -9.44 -31.56 4.79
C ASP A 145 -8.69 -31.35 6.12
N PRO A 146 -8.85 -30.20 6.79
CA PRO A 146 -8.13 -29.94 8.04
C PRO A 146 -8.65 -30.80 9.21
N GLY A 147 -9.51 -31.77 8.96
CA GLY A 147 -10.12 -32.63 10.03
C GLY A 147 -11.02 -31.80 10.98
N VAL A 148 -11.17 -30.52 10.70
CA VAL A 148 -12.06 -29.63 11.41
C VAL A 148 -13.34 -29.56 10.60
N SER A 149 -14.23 -30.53 10.80
CA SER A 149 -15.62 -30.32 10.49
C SER A 149 -16.01 -28.97 11.13
N LYS A 150 -16.43 -27.99 10.31
CA LYS A 150 -17.10 -26.81 10.86
C LYS A 150 -18.19 -27.35 11.78
N PRO A 151 -18.17 -27.04 13.06
CA PRO A 151 -19.29 -27.41 13.92
C PRO A 151 -20.49 -26.65 13.37
N GLU A 152 -21.46 -27.39 12.82
CA GLU A 152 -22.69 -26.83 12.20
C GLU A 152 -23.53 -25.99 13.16
N ASN A 153 -23.11 -25.88 14.43
CA ASN A 153 -23.77 -25.14 15.49
C ASN A 153 -22.74 -24.51 16.43
N MET A 154 -21.85 -23.68 15.93
CA MET A 154 -21.04 -22.85 16.80
C MET A 154 -21.89 -21.62 17.22
N PRO A 155 -22.38 -21.52 18.46
CA PRO A 155 -23.13 -20.35 18.89
C PRO A 155 -22.18 -19.14 18.77
N GLU A 156 -22.70 -18.00 18.29
CA GLU A 156 -21.97 -16.74 18.11
C GLU A 156 -21.15 -16.30 19.35
N ARG A 157 -21.52 -16.82 20.53
CA ARG A 157 -20.82 -16.59 21.79
C ARG A 157 -19.56 -17.44 22.03
N ALA A 158 -19.26 -18.42 21.19
CA ALA A 158 -18.11 -19.31 21.40
C ALA A 158 -16.79 -18.71 20.90
N VAL A 159 -16.83 -17.76 19.94
CA VAL A 159 -15.63 -17.11 19.41
C VAL A 159 -14.83 -16.36 20.50
N PRO A 160 -15.44 -15.56 21.38
CA PRO A 160 -14.71 -14.88 22.46
C PRO A 160 -14.10 -15.85 23.48
N GLN A 161 -14.71 -17.03 23.71
CA GLN A 161 -14.13 -18.03 24.60
C GLN A 161 -12.92 -18.73 23.99
N LEU A 162 -13.00 -19.08 22.72
CA LEU A 162 -11.90 -19.72 21.99
C LEU A 162 -10.68 -18.78 21.87
N VAL A 163 -10.92 -17.48 21.64
CA VAL A 163 -9.86 -16.49 21.60
C VAL A 163 -9.20 -16.34 22.96
N ARG A 164 -9.95 -16.39 24.06
CA ARG A 164 -9.40 -16.33 25.43
C ARG A 164 -8.57 -17.59 25.78
N GLU A 165 -8.94 -18.75 25.27
CA GLU A 165 -8.16 -19.98 25.50
C GLU A 165 -6.83 -19.95 24.74
N VAL A 166 -6.82 -19.38 23.54
CA VAL A 166 -5.60 -19.31 22.69
C VAL A 166 -4.73 -18.11 23.06
N TYR A 167 -5.35 -17.00 23.49
CA TYR A 167 -4.67 -15.75 23.83
C TYR A 167 -5.15 -15.21 25.17
N PRO A 168 -4.75 -15.82 26.29
CA PRO A 168 -5.22 -15.44 27.63
C PRO A 168 -4.81 -14.02 28.04
N GLU A 169 -3.86 -13.41 27.34
CA GLU A 169 -3.33 -12.07 27.63
C GLU A 169 -4.09 -10.93 26.91
N LEU A 170 -5.06 -11.26 26.07
CA LEU A 170 -5.85 -10.24 25.37
C LEU A 170 -6.84 -9.56 26.31
N ASP A 171 -6.86 -8.21 26.26
CA ASP A 171 -7.81 -7.40 27.04
C ASP A 171 -9.26 -7.80 26.68
N PRO A 172 -10.08 -8.18 27.70
CA PRO A 172 -11.48 -8.58 27.46
C PRO A 172 -12.36 -7.52 26.80
N ARG A 173 -11.90 -6.27 26.72
CA ARG A 173 -12.62 -5.16 26.08
C ARG A 173 -12.41 -5.09 24.56
N LEU A 174 -11.51 -5.89 24.03
CA LEU A 174 -11.21 -5.97 22.59
C LEU A 174 -11.95 -7.13 21.90
N LEU A 175 -12.74 -7.92 22.64
CA LEU A 175 -13.56 -9.05 22.19
C LEU A 175 -15.04 -8.70 22.32
#